data_4b10efcaa3df45e15ec0d3bbe0b8b47b
#
_entry.id   4b10efcaa3df45e15ec0d3bbe0b8b47b
#
_cell.length_a   1.000
_cell.length_b   1.000
_cell.length_c   1.000
_cell.angle_alpha   90.00
_cell.angle_beta   90.00
_cell.angle_gamma   90.00
#
_symmetry.space_group_name_H-M   'P 1'
#
loop_
_entity.id
_entity.type
_entity.pdbx_description
1 polymer ?
#
loop_
_entity_poly.entity_id
_entity_poly.type
_entity_poly.pdbx_seq_one_letter_code
_entity_poly.pdbx_strand_id
1 'polypeptide(L)'
;EQNDLWVISDEVYEHIVFDGARHESVLRHPQLRERAFVVSSFGKTYHCTGWKLGYCIAPPALTAEFRKVHQYNTFCSFNPAQHAFAEMIEQEPEHYDGLGAFYQAKRDRFRERLLATRLKPLAVPGGYFQLVDYSAVSDLGDVDFCRWLTIDKGVTAIPLSPFYETPPAGQRLVRLCFAKNEATMDA
;
A
#
# COMPACT_ATOMS: atom_id res chain seq x y z
N GLU A 1 22.97 6.58 -10.00
CA GLU A 1 24.37 7.05 -9.93
C GLU A 1 24.64 8.14 -10.96
N GLN A 2 24.24 7.98 -12.21
CA GLN A 2 24.51 8.95 -13.28
C GLN A 2 24.01 10.38 -12.96
N ASN A 3 22.93 10.50 -12.20
CA ASN A 3 22.31 11.78 -11.86
C ASN A 3 22.45 12.15 -10.37
N ASP A 4 23.25 11.40 -9.62
CA ASP A 4 23.49 11.60 -8.18
C ASP A 4 22.21 11.76 -7.33
N LEU A 5 21.21 10.92 -7.60
CA LEU A 5 19.91 10.97 -6.90
C LEU A 5 19.95 10.23 -5.58
N TRP A 6 19.24 10.74 -4.59
CA TRP A 6 18.86 10.04 -3.38
C TRP A 6 17.53 9.32 -3.59
N VAL A 7 17.30 8.24 -2.84
CA VAL A 7 16.09 7.42 -2.94
C VAL A 7 15.33 7.44 -1.63
N ILE A 8 14.02 7.66 -1.70
CA ILE A 8 13.09 7.34 -0.61
C ILE A 8 12.22 6.20 -1.15
N SER A 9 12.33 5.03 -0.51
CA SER A 9 11.56 3.84 -0.86
C SER A 9 10.50 3.60 0.19
N ASP A 10 9.23 3.76 -0.19
CA ASP A 10 8.10 3.39 0.67
C ASP A 10 7.80 1.91 0.47
N GLU A 11 8.16 1.10 1.46
CA GLU A 11 8.04 -0.37 1.41
C GLU A 11 6.96 -0.89 2.36
N VAL A 12 5.93 -0.08 2.63
CA VAL A 12 4.87 -0.38 3.60
C VAL A 12 4.10 -1.68 3.34
N TYR A 13 4.14 -2.23 2.12
CA TYR A 13 3.50 -3.49 1.74
C TYR A 13 4.48 -4.66 1.60
N GLU A 14 5.63 -4.61 2.23
CA GLU A 14 6.69 -5.62 2.13
C GLU A 14 6.24 -7.06 2.42
N HIS A 15 5.25 -7.24 3.32
CA HIS A 15 4.68 -8.54 3.67
C HIS A 15 3.42 -8.91 2.86
N ILE A 16 2.97 -8.04 1.95
CA ILE A 16 1.72 -8.25 1.19
C ILE A 16 2.07 -8.40 -0.29
N VAL A 17 2.62 -9.55 -0.64
CA VAL A 17 2.97 -9.93 -2.01
C VAL A 17 2.34 -11.29 -2.34
N PHE A 18 2.02 -11.52 -3.61
CA PHE A 18 1.16 -12.61 -4.07
C PHE A 18 1.83 -13.44 -5.16
N ASP A 19 1.26 -14.63 -5.39
CA ASP A 19 1.60 -15.51 -6.52
C ASP A 19 3.09 -15.91 -6.54
N GLY A 20 3.69 -16.07 -5.36
CA GLY A 20 5.11 -16.40 -5.23
C GLY A 20 6.06 -15.26 -5.56
N ALA A 21 5.54 -14.05 -5.82
CA ALA A 21 6.37 -12.87 -6.00
C ALA A 21 7.16 -12.55 -4.71
N ARG A 22 8.33 -11.95 -4.90
CA ARG A 22 9.16 -11.48 -3.77
C ARG A 22 9.08 -9.96 -3.71
N HIS A 23 9.04 -9.43 -2.49
CA HIS A 23 9.19 -8.00 -2.29
C HIS A 23 10.57 -7.51 -2.80
N GLU A 24 10.56 -6.49 -3.64
CA GLU A 24 11.78 -5.88 -4.18
C GLU A 24 12.17 -4.65 -3.36
N SER A 25 12.95 -4.88 -2.30
CA SER A 25 13.50 -3.81 -1.49
C SER A 25 14.73 -3.19 -2.15
N VAL A 26 14.89 -1.86 -2.05
CA VAL A 26 16.12 -1.17 -2.46
C VAL A 26 17.34 -1.62 -1.65
N LEU A 27 17.14 -2.19 -0.45
CA LEU A 27 18.22 -2.73 0.38
C LEU A 27 18.91 -3.94 -0.25
N ARG A 28 18.29 -4.61 -1.22
CA ARG A 28 18.87 -5.73 -1.97
C ARG A 28 19.91 -5.27 -3.01
N HIS A 29 19.93 -3.98 -3.32
CA HIS A 29 20.82 -3.38 -4.31
C HIS A 29 21.88 -2.54 -3.59
N PRO A 30 23.14 -3.02 -3.48
CA PRO A 30 24.17 -2.35 -2.68
C PRO A 30 24.35 -0.86 -2.99
N GLN A 31 24.29 -0.49 -4.27
CA GLN A 31 24.46 0.91 -4.72
C GLN A 31 23.27 1.80 -4.30
N LEU A 32 22.04 1.26 -4.28
CA LEU A 32 20.86 1.98 -3.83
C LEU A 32 20.81 2.08 -2.30
N ARG A 33 21.18 0.99 -1.62
CA ARG A 33 21.20 0.94 -0.15
C ARG A 33 22.04 2.06 0.47
N GLU A 34 23.19 2.39 -0.14
CA GLU A 34 24.09 3.43 0.38
C GLU A 34 23.56 4.85 0.22
N ARG A 35 22.46 5.05 -0.50
CA ARG A 35 21.83 6.35 -0.79
C ARG A 35 20.31 6.36 -0.63
N ALA A 36 19.78 5.43 0.14
CA ALA A 36 18.33 5.28 0.33
C ALA A 36 17.90 5.48 1.77
N PHE A 37 16.71 6.06 1.91
CA PHE A 37 15.83 5.92 3.07
C PHE A 37 14.75 4.91 2.71
N VAL A 38 14.70 3.79 3.40
CA VAL A 38 13.60 2.84 3.32
C VAL A 38 12.64 3.15 4.45
N VAL A 39 11.39 3.40 4.12
CA VAL A 39 10.35 3.70 5.09
C VAL A 39 9.27 2.64 5.04
N SER A 40 8.81 2.22 6.20
CA SER A 40 7.70 1.28 6.34
C SER A 40 6.85 1.62 7.56
N SER A 41 5.70 0.96 7.68
CA SER A 41 4.74 1.23 8.75
C SER A 41 4.17 -0.06 9.32
N PHE A 42 4.20 -0.19 10.63
CA PHE A 42 3.51 -1.28 11.33
C PHE A 42 1.99 -1.27 11.12
N GLY A 43 1.44 -0.09 10.82
CA GLY A 43 0.00 0.09 10.65
C GLY A 43 -0.65 -0.75 9.55
N LYS A 44 0.10 -1.11 8.49
CA LYS A 44 -0.40 -1.98 7.41
C LYS A 44 -0.26 -3.46 7.78
N THR A 45 0.88 -3.82 8.34
CA THR A 45 1.19 -5.18 8.76
C THR A 45 0.28 -5.64 9.91
N TYR A 46 0.02 -4.78 10.89
CA TYR A 46 -0.75 -5.10 12.08
C TYR A 46 -2.17 -4.52 12.12
N HIS A 47 -2.71 -4.09 10.99
CA HIS A 47 -4.09 -3.59 10.85
C HIS A 47 -4.46 -2.39 11.73
N CYS A 48 -3.49 -1.58 12.15
CA CYS A 48 -3.64 -0.47 13.09
C CYS A 48 -3.07 0.85 12.53
N THR A 49 -3.50 1.23 11.33
CA THR A 49 -3.01 2.42 10.62
C THR A 49 -3.15 3.72 11.40
N GLY A 50 -4.11 3.80 12.34
CA GLY A 50 -4.33 4.96 13.21
C GLY A 50 -3.27 5.15 14.29
N TRP A 51 -2.47 4.15 14.62
CA TRP A 51 -1.41 4.24 15.63
C TRP A 51 -0.20 5.04 15.17
N LYS A 52 -0.06 5.27 13.85
CA LYS A 52 0.94 6.16 13.26
C LYS A 52 2.38 5.85 13.67
N LEU A 53 2.74 4.56 13.74
CA LEU A 53 4.08 4.09 14.05
C LEU A 53 4.66 3.33 12.85
N GLY A 54 5.91 3.62 12.54
CA GLY A 54 6.68 3.00 11.47
C GLY A 54 8.16 3.08 11.75
N TYR A 55 8.97 2.72 10.80
CA TYR A 55 10.42 2.74 10.90
C TYR A 55 11.07 3.25 9.61
N CYS A 56 12.30 3.71 9.76
CA CYS A 56 13.14 4.15 8.67
C CYS A 56 14.49 3.44 8.77
N ILE A 57 14.94 2.84 7.69
CA ILE A 57 16.25 2.20 7.55
C ILE A 57 17.07 3.04 6.57
N ALA A 58 18.28 3.43 6.98
CA ALA A 58 19.21 4.18 6.14
C ALA A 58 20.64 3.91 6.56
N PRO A 59 21.65 4.18 5.73
CA PRO A 59 23.05 4.10 6.11
C PRO A 59 23.37 5.04 7.28
N PRO A 60 24.46 4.78 8.07
CA PRO A 60 24.76 5.55 9.27
C PRO A 60 24.83 7.06 9.07
N ALA A 61 25.41 7.51 7.96
CA ALA A 61 25.53 8.95 7.67
C ALA A 61 24.13 9.60 7.46
N LEU A 62 23.25 8.98 6.70
CA LEU A 62 21.88 9.46 6.49
C LEU A 62 21.03 9.35 7.76
N THR A 63 21.21 8.27 8.53
CA THR A 63 20.55 8.10 9.83
C THR A 63 20.92 9.21 10.81
N ALA A 64 22.17 9.64 10.83
CA ALA A 64 22.61 10.74 11.70
C ALA A 64 21.89 12.07 11.35
N GLU A 65 21.77 12.39 10.06
CA GLU A 65 21.05 13.59 9.61
C GLU A 65 19.55 13.48 9.85
N PHE A 66 18.95 12.32 9.55
CA PHE A 66 17.54 12.06 9.83
C PHE A 66 17.20 12.29 11.31
N ARG A 67 18.02 11.78 12.23
CA ARG A 67 17.80 11.93 13.67
C ARG A 67 17.82 13.38 14.12
N LYS A 68 18.67 14.23 13.55
CA LYS A 68 18.69 15.68 13.85
C LYS A 68 17.35 16.35 13.52
N VAL A 69 16.76 16.00 12.38
CA VAL A 69 15.45 16.52 11.97
C VAL A 69 14.34 15.92 12.83
N HIS A 70 14.35 14.60 13.01
CA HIS A 70 13.33 13.87 13.76
C HIS A 70 13.20 14.34 15.21
N GLN A 71 14.33 14.68 15.86
CA GLN A 71 14.36 15.20 17.23
C GLN A 71 13.47 16.45 17.40
N TYR A 72 13.40 17.32 16.41
CA TYR A 72 12.62 18.56 16.47
C TYR A 72 11.26 18.46 15.81
N ASN A 73 11.07 17.50 14.90
CA ASN A 73 9.80 17.30 14.19
C ASN A 73 8.81 16.43 14.98
N THR A 74 9.30 15.32 15.53
CA THR A 74 8.45 14.33 16.22
C THR A 74 8.92 14.10 17.65
N PHE A 75 10.22 14.20 17.92
CA PHE A 75 10.91 13.88 19.16
C PHE A 75 10.79 12.40 19.54
N CYS A 76 9.62 11.93 19.93
CA CYS A 76 9.34 10.54 20.29
C CYS A 76 7.96 10.12 19.78
N SER A 77 7.89 8.97 19.14
CA SER A 77 6.61 8.36 18.77
C SER A 77 5.95 7.73 20.01
N PHE A 78 4.67 7.37 19.87
CA PHE A 78 3.87 6.78 20.96
C PHE A 78 4.53 5.54 21.56
N ASN A 79 5.17 5.71 22.73
CA ASN A 79 6.03 4.71 23.36
C ASN A 79 5.31 3.39 23.71
N PRO A 80 4.07 3.40 24.26
CA PRO A 80 3.36 2.14 24.50
C PRO A 80 3.20 1.28 23.26
N ALA A 81 2.95 1.90 22.09
CA ALA A 81 2.83 1.15 20.84
C ALA A 81 4.18 0.56 20.39
N GLN A 82 5.31 1.22 20.66
CA GLN A 82 6.63 0.67 20.36
C GLN A 82 6.89 -0.63 21.12
N HIS A 83 6.56 -0.67 22.41
CA HIS A 83 6.65 -1.91 23.21
C HIS A 83 5.69 -2.99 22.74
N ALA A 84 4.44 -2.63 22.46
CA ALA A 84 3.44 -3.58 21.95
C ALA A 84 3.88 -4.22 20.62
N PHE A 85 4.42 -3.44 19.69
CA PHE A 85 4.93 -3.99 18.42
C PHE A 85 6.20 -4.83 18.61
N ALA A 86 7.11 -4.44 19.51
CA ALA A 86 8.28 -5.25 19.81
C ALA A 86 7.87 -6.63 20.33
N GLU A 87 6.93 -6.68 21.29
CA GLU A 87 6.38 -7.91 21.83
C GLU A 87 5.66 -8.75 20.75
N MET A 88 4.83 -8.11 19.92
CA MET A 88 4.09 -8.77 18.85
C MET A 88 5.03 -9.39 17.79
N ILE A 89 6.10 -8.69 17.41
CA ILE A 89 7.09 -9.18 16.43
C ILE A 89 7.81 -10.41 16.97
N GLU A 90 8.14 -10.42 18.27
CA GLU A 90 8.86 -11.53 18.90
C GLU A 90 7.99 -12.75 19.16
N GLN A 91 6.73 -12.53 19.58
CA GLN A 91 5.83 -13.62 20.02
C GLN A 91 5.00 -14.20 18.89
N GLU A 92 4.66 -13.41 17.85
CA GLU A 92 3.74 -13.79 16.78
C GLU A 92 4.36 -13.59 15.38
N PRO A 93 5.51 -14.20 15.08
CA PRO A 93 6.14 -14.06 13.77
C PRO A 93 5.26 -14.58 12.62
N GLU A 94 4.42 -15.58 12.91
CA GLU A 94 3.48 -16.16 11.93
C GLU A 94 2.48 -15.14 11.39
N HIS A 95 2.21 -14.06 12.14
CA HIS A 95 1.30 -13.03 11.68
C HIS A 95 1.81 -12.35 10.40
N TYR A 96 3.05 -11.84 10.40
CA TYR A 96 3.58 -11.15 9.23
C TYR A 96 4.01 -12.12 8.12
N ASP A 97 4.47 -13.32 8.47
CA ASP A 97 4.83 -14.36 7.50
C ASP A 97 3.58 -14.89 6.75
N GLY A 98 2.45 -15.01 7.45
CA GLY A 98 1.17 -15.43 6.89
C GLY A 98 0.39 -14.35 6.13
N LEU A 99 0.80 -13.09 6.24
CA LEU A 99 0.03 -11.95 5.74
C LEU A 99 -0.16 -11.96 4.22
N GLY A 100 0.85 -12.40 3.47
CA GLY A 100 0.77 -12.57 2.03
C GLY A 100 -0.34 -13.53 1.61
N ALA A 101 -0.38 -14.73 2.22
CA ALA A 101 -1.42 -15.72 1.94
C ALA A 101 -2.81 -15.24 2.36
N PHE A 102 -2.93 -14.58 3.52
CA PHE A 102 -4.18 -13.99 3.99
C PHE A 102 -4.77 -12.99 3.00
N TYR A 103 -3.96 -12.06 2.52
CA TYR A 103 -4.44 -11.05 1.56
C TYR A 103 -4.59 -11.58 0.14
N GLN A 104 -3.80 -12.57 -0.25
CA GLN A 104 -3.99 -13.25 -1.53
C GLN A 104 -5.38 -13.91 -1.62
N ALA A 105 -5.80 -14.62 -0.58
CA ALA A 105 -7.15 -15.21 -0.54
C ALA A 105 -8.25 -14.14 -0.66
N LYS A 106 -8.09 -13.00 0.02
CA LYS A 106 -9.03 -11.86 -0.12
C LYS A 106 -9.04 -11.27 -1.54
N ARG A 107 -7.84 -11.07 -2.13
CA ARG A 107 -7.72 -10.60 -3.52
C ARG A 107 -8.43 -11.53 -4.49
N ASP A 108 -8.19 -12.83 -4.37
CA ASP A 108 -8.73 -13.82 -5.31
C ASP A 108 -10.24 -13.86 -5.23
N ARG A 109 -10.81 -13.90 -4.03
CA ARG A 109 -12.25 -13.81 -3.82
C ARG A 109 -12.82 -12.50 -4.40
N PHE A 110 -12.23 -11.36 -4.08
CA PHE A 110 -12.69 -10.06 -4.58
C PHE A 110 -12.61 -9.98 -6.11
N ARG A 111 -11.52 -10.51 -6.69
CA ARG A 111 -11.33 -10.58 -8.13
C ARG A 111 -12.39 -11.45 -8.80
N GLU A 112 -12.74 -12.59 -8.22
CA GLU A 112 -13.81 -13.47 -8.70
C GLU A 112 -15.15 -12.72 -8.76
N ARG A 113 -15.50 -11.95 -7.72
CA ARG A 113 -16.72 -11.12 -7.70
C ARG A 113 -16.69 -10.04 -8.80
N LEU A 114 -15.57 -9.36 -8.96
CA LEU A 114 -15.43 -8.35 -10.02
C LEU A 114 -15.56 -8.94 -11.42
N LEU A 115 -15.04 -10.13 -11.67
CA LEU A 115 -15.16 -10.82 -12.97
C LEU A 115 -16.60 -11.20 -13.32
N ALA A 116 -17.49 -11.31 -12.35
CA ALA A 116 -18.92 -11.49 -12.58
C ALA A 116 -19.65 -10.19 -13.00
N THR A 117 -18.95 -9.04 -12.98
CA THR A 117 -19.47 -7.74 -13.38
C THR A 117 -18.93 -7.33 -14.76
N ARG A 118 -19.25 -6.09 -15.19
CA ARG A 118 -18.66 -5.48 -16.38
C ARG A 118 -17.31 -4.78 -16.11
N LEU A 119 -16.88 -4.75 -14.86
CA LEU A 119 -15.57 -4.22 -14.48
C LEU A 119 -14.47 -5.21 -14.87
N LYS A 120 -13.33 -4.70 -15.32
CA LYS A 120 -12.17 -5.54 -15.67
C LYS A 120 -11.04 -5.34 -14.66
N PRO A 121 -10.85 -6.29 -13.73
CA PRO A 121 -9.76 -6.19 -12.75
C PRO A 121 -8.39 -6.41 -13.43
N LEU A 122 -7.43 -5.52 -13.14
CA LEU A 122 -6.04 -5.63 -13.57
C LEU A 122 -5.28 -6.61 -12.67
N ALA A 123 -4.06 -6.99 -13.08
CA ALA A 123 -3.18 -7.80 -12.26
C ALA A 123 -2.75 -7.04 -11.00
N VAL A 124 -2.68 -7.74 -9.87
CA VAL A 124 -2.27 -7.20 -8.56
C VAL A 124 -1.25 -8.15 -7.95
N PRO A 125 0.05 -7.87 -8.07
CA PRO A 125 1.10 -8.73 -7.52
C PRO A 125 1.37 -8.47 -6.04
N GLY A 126 0.79 -7.42 -5.44
CA GLY A 126 0.98 -7.06 -4.03
C GLY A 126 0.13 -5.88 -3.60
N GLY A 127 0.16 -5.58 -2.29
CA GLY A 127 -0.72 -4.58 -1.67
C GLY A 127 -2.15 -5.10 -1.52
N TYR A 128 -3.08 -4.24 -1.11
CA TYR A 128 -4.48 -4.64 -0.93
C TYR A 128 -5.47 -3.77 -1.73
N PHE A 129 -5.00 -3.26 -2.88
CA PHE A 129 -5.80 -2.47 -3.79
C PHE A 129 -5.95 -3.18 -5.13
N GLN A 130 -7.15 -3.15 -5.68
CA GLN A 130 -7.46 -3.64 -7.00
C GLN A 130 -7.74 -2.47 -7.94
N LEU A 131 -6.93 -2.33 -8.97
CA LEU A 131 -7.25 -1.45 -10.09
C LEU A 131 -8.26 -2.15 -11.00
N VAL A 132 -9.28 -1.42 -11.39
CA VAL A 132 -10.31 -1.91 -12.32
C VAL A 132 -10.52 -0.93 -13.46
N ASP A 133 -10.62 -1.46 -14.67
CA ASP A 133 -11.07 -0.74 -15.84
C ASP A 133 -12.62 -0.78 -15.88
N TYR A 134 -13.22 0.41 -15.89
CA TYR A 134 -14.67 0.60 -15.94
C TYR A 134 -15.19 1.06 -17.30
N SER A 135 -14.38 1.04 -18.34
CA SER A 135 -14.74 1.52 -19.68
C SER A 135 -15.98 0.86 -20.28
N ALA A 136 -16.27 -0.40 -19.90
CA ALA A 136 -17.48 -1.11 -20.31
C ALA A 136 -18.73 -0.70 -19.50
N VAL A 137 -18.60 0.14 -18.48
CA VAL A 137 -19.68 0.54 -17.58
C VAL A 137 -20.13 1.98 -17.84
N SER A 138 -19.17 2.91 -18.05
CA SER A 138 -19.45 4.35 -18.15
C SER A 138 -18.38 5.09 -18.94
N ASP A 139 -18.81 6.17 -19.61
CA ASP A 139 -17.93 7.14 -20.28
C ASP A 139 -17.53 8.32 -19.41
N LEU A 140 -18.01 8.40 -18.16
CA LEU A 140 -17.65 9.43 -17.21
C LEU A 140 -16.13 9.43 -16.94
N GLY A 141 -15.56 10.59 -16.64
CA GLY A 141 -14.24 10.70 -16.04
C GLY A 141 -14.18 9.98 -14.69
N ASP A 142 -12.99 9.57 -14.26
CA ASP A 142 -12.81 8.74 -13.07
C ASP A 142 -13.31 9.39 -11.77
N VAL A 143 -13.16 10.71 -11.62
CA VAL A 143 -13.67 11.47 -10.46
C VAL A 143 -15.20 11.42 -10.42
N ASP A 144 -15.85 11.71 -11.54
CA ASP A 144 -17.31 11.69 -11.62
C ASP A 144 -17.88 10.27 -11.54
N PHE A 145 -17.16 9.29 -12.11
CA PHE A 145 -17.50 7.87 -11.95
C PHE A 145 -17.44 7.42 -10.49
N CYS A 146 -16.37 7.77 -9.75
CA CYS A 146 -16.27 7.47 -8.31
C CYS A 146 -17.38 8.13 -7.50
N ARG A 147 -17.74 9.37 -7.85
CA ARG A 147 -18.83 10.09 -7.19
C ARG A 147 -20.18 9.41 -7.44
N TRP A 148 -20.48 9.08 -8.70
CA TRP A 148 -21.67 8.32 -9.08
C TRP A 148 -21.70 6.95 -8.38
N LEU A 149 -20.58 6.21 -8.41
CA LEU A 149 -20.48 4.90 -7.78
C LEU A 149 -20.79 4.97 -6.27
N THR A 150 -20.31 6.01 -5.60
CA THR A 150 -20.53 6.20 -4.16
C THR A 150 -21.98 6.60 -3.87
N ILE A 151 -22.54 7.57 -4.59
CA ILE A 151 -23.87 8.13 -4.30
C ILE A 151 -24.99 7.18 -4.72
N ASP A 152 -24.88 6.64 -5.95
CA ASP A 152 -25.99 5.87 -6.56
C ASP A 152 -25.87 4.35 -6.33
N LYS A 153 -24.66 3.85 -6.04
CA LYS A 153 -24.38 2.41 -5.88
C LYS A 153 -23.87 2.03 -4.49
N GLY A 154 -23.55 3.02 -3.63
CA GLY A 154 -23.05 2.77 -2.27
C GLY A 154 -21.63 2.20 -2.21
N VAL A 155 -20.89 2.19 -3.33
CA VAL A 155 -19.53 1.63 -3.41
C VAL A 155 -18.50 2.74 -3.55
N THR A 156 -17.58 2.84 -2.60
CA THR A 156 -16.51 3.84 -2.61
C THR A 156 -15.30 3.34 -3.38
N ALA A 157 -14.87 4.10 -4.38
CA ALA A 157 -13.63 3.90 -5.14
C ALA A 157 -12.78 5.17 -5.11
N ILE A 158 -11.51 5.04 -5.48
CA ILE A 158 -10.57 6.15 -5.57
C ILE A 158 -10.24 6.39 -7.04
N PRO A 159 -10.44 7.64 -7.54
CA PRO A 159 -10.04 8.00 -8.89
C PRO A 159 -8.52 8.05 -9.02
N LEU A 160 -7.97 7.78 -10.21
CA LEU A 160 -6.52 7.80 -10.42
C LEU A 160 -6.01 9.13 -10.99
N SER A 161 -6.85 9.90 -11.69
CA SER A 161 -6.43 11.16 -12.30
C SER A 161 -5.76 12.14 -11.33
N PRO A 162 -6.17 12.25 -10.02
CA PRO A 162 -5.51 13.14 -9.08
C PRO A 162 -4.06 12.75 -8.72
N PHE A 163 -3.60 11.55 -9.09
CA PHE A 163 -2.22 11.12 -8.86
C PHE A 163 -1.26 11.48 -10.00
N TYR A 164 -1.76 12.10 -11.07
CA TYR A 164 -0.98 12.52 -12.22
C TYR A 164 -0.95 14.04 -12.34
N GLU A 165 0.18 14.59 -12.71
CA GLU A 165 0.25 15.98 -13.18
C GLU A 165 -0.53 16.15 -14.50
N THR A 166 -0.36 15.19 -15.40
CA THR A 166 -1.13 15.11 -16.66
C THR A 166 -1.69 13.69 -16.79
N PRO A 167 -2.98 13.50 -16.47
CA PRO A 167 -3.59 12.16 -16.58
C PRO A 167 -3.59 11.66 -18.03
N PRO A 168 -3.35 10.35 -18.26
CA PRO A 168 -3.47 9.76 -19.60
C PRO A 168 -4.86 9.97 -20.20
N ALA A 169 -4.91 10.48 -21.43
CA ALA A 169 -6.17 10.73 -22.11
C ALA A 169 -6.99 9.43 -22.27
N GLY A 170 -8.27 9.50 -21.92
CA GLY A 170 -9.18 8.35 -22.05
C GLY A 170 -8.99 7.25 -21.01
N GLN A 171 -8.14 7.43 -20.02
CA GLN A 171 -7.99 6.44 -18.94
C GLN A 171 -9.33 6.24 -18.19
N ARG A 172 -9.73 5.01 -18.02
CA ARG A 172 -10.97 4.60 -17.32
C ARG A 172 -10.64 3.62 -16.20
N LEU A 173 -9.77 4.05 -15.29
CA LEU A 173 -9.32 3.22 -14.17
C LEU A 173 -9.74 3.86 -12.83
N VAL A 174 -10.17 3.00 -11.90
CA VAL A 174 -10.37 3.36 -10.49
C VAL A 174 -9.73 2.31 -9.59
N ARG A 175 -9.48 2.67 -8.33
CA ARG A 175 -8.87 1.81 -7.32
C ARG A 175 -9.90 1.44 -6.26
N LEU A 176 -10.09 0.13 -6.07
CA LEU A 176 -10.89 -0.46 -5.00
C LEU A 176 -9.97 -1.04 -3.92
N CYS A 177 -10.49 -1.21 -2.70
CA CYS A 177 -9.75 -1.78 -1.58
C CYS A 177 -10.41 -3.07 -1.12
N PHE A 178 -9.65 -4.18 -1.11
CA PHE A 178 -10.12 -5.48 -0.61
C PHE A 178 -9.67 -5.82 0.82
N ALA A 179 -9.00 -4.88 1.52
CA ALA A 179 -8.73 -4.99 2.96
C ALA A 179 -10.02 -4.70 3.75
N LYS A 180 -11.04 -5.52 3.51
CA LYS A 180 -12.39 -5.42 4.10
C LYS A 180 -12.83 -6.78 4.63
N ASN A 181 -13.90 -6.79 5.44
CA ASN A 181 -14.55 -8.04 5.78
C ASN A 181 -15.31 -8.62 4.56
N GLU A 182 -15.66 -9.88 4.63
CA GLU A 182 -16.30 -10.57 3.50
C GLU A 182 -17.63 -9.95 3.11
N ALA A 183 -18.48 -9.60 4.07
CA ALA A 183 -19.77 -8.97 3.81
C ALA A 183 -19.65 -7.65 3.03
N THR A 184 -18.61 -6.86 3.33
CA THR A 184 -18.33 -5.61 2.59
C THR A 184 -17.81 -5.86 1.18
N MET A 185 -17.08 -6.96 0.96
CA MET A 185 -16.58 -7.32 -0.37
C MET A 185 -17.65 -7.96 -1.25
N ASP A 186 -18.68 -8.55 -0.65
CA ASP A 186 -19.78 -9.23 -1.35
C ASP A 186 -20.96 -8.29 -1.65
N ALA A 187 -21.02 -7.11 -1.00
CA ALA A 187 -22.07 -6.10 -1.20
C ALA A 187 -21.85 -5.31 -2.49
#